data_22046d55529caedc9b108e65c072d096
#
_entry.id   22046d55529caedc9b108e65c072d096
#
_cell.length_a   1.000
_cell.length_b   1.000
_cell.length_c   1.000
_cell.angle_alpha   90.00
_cell.angle_beta   90.00
_cell.angle_gamma   90.00
#
_symmetry.space_group_name_H-M   'P 1'
#
loop_
_entity.id
_entity.type
_entity.pdbx_description
1 polymer ?
#
loop_
_entity_poly.entity_id
_entity_poly.type
_entity_poly.pdbx_seq_one_letter_code
_entity_poly.pdbx_strand_id
1 'polypeptide(L)'
;IEVVFTSAENQKNIDRLKEEHLKLSDVAKSRSIVIDDMPVIVSLIYSIHGNEASGVNASLAVAYHLAAAQGPEIEELLDQEIVVMTPGANPDGINRFASWVNSSRSFTNVSDIKSREFTEPWPSSRTNHYWIDCNRDLLMAQHPEGINGLNGYFEWLPNVVVDQHEQGALRPYYFSPGHPKRTHPFTPQLNQDLTAEISSYTAKALDRIGTTYYSKEGYDDFYYGKGAAYGDAHGSVCLLYEQGSTRGHLRNTPSGEWTFGWTIRNQALASCATLEAAKAMRTRLLTYQKEYYERTASEAQKEAVQGYVFDTRGSKSVAFHFL
;
A
#
# COMPACT_ATOMS: atom_id res chain seq x y z
N ILE A 1 3.20 -2.96 13.91
CA ILE A 1 4.62 -3.36 13.76
C ILE A 1 5.01 -3.08 12.32
N GLU A 2 6.11 -2.34 12.15
CA GLU A 2 6.78 -2.14 10.87
C GLU A 2 8.12 -2.86 10.90
N VAL A 3 8.54 -3.40 9.76
CA VAL A 3 9.82 -4.05 9.57
C VAL A 3 10.53 -3.34 8.42
N VAL A 4 11.79 -2.97 8.63
CA VAL A 4 12.58 -2.24 7.63
C VAL A 4 13.62 -3.17 7.03
N PHE A 5 13.68 -3.22 5.70
CA PHE A 5 14.70 -3.94 4.93
C PHE A 5 15.50 -2.96 4.09
N THR A 6 16.80 -3.05 4.19
CA THR A 6 17.77 -2.26 3.39
C THR A 6 19.15 -2.89 3.55
N SER A 7 20.16 -2.38 2.85
CA SER A 7 21.53 -2.89 3.01
C SER A 7 22.11 -2.59 4.40
N ALA A 8 23.12 -3.37 4.78
CA ALA A 8 23.81 -3.17 6.06
C ALA A 8 24.44 -1.76 6.18
N GLU A 9 24.84 -1.16 5.06
CA GLU A 9 25.40 0.19 5.03
C GLU A 9 24.29 1.25 5.23
N ASN A 10 23.18 1.11 4.56
CA ASN A 10 22.01 1.98 4.77
C ASN A 10 21.51 1.85 6.22
N GLN A 11 21.47 0.64 6.77
CA GLN A 11 21.03 0.41 8.15
C GLN A 11 21.90 1.14 9.18
N LYS A 12 23.22 1.20 8.99
CA LYS A 12 24.10 1.98 9.87
C LYS A 12 23.82 3.49 9.80
N ASN A 13 23.30 3.97 8.68
CA ASN A 13 23.05 5.36 8.41
C ASN A 13 21.56 5.71 8.40
N ILE A 14 20.69 4.83 8.91
CA ILE A 14 19.24 4.90 8.66
C ILE A 14 18.61 6.21 9.15
N ASP A 15 19.00 6.70 10.33
CA ASP A 15 18.46 7.95 10.88
C ASP A 15 18.85 9.15 10.02
N ARG A 16 20.10 9.20 9.54
CA ARG A 16 20.57 10.25 8.64
C ARG A 16 19.84 10.21 7.29
N LEU A 17 19.70 9.02 6.70
CA LEU A 17 19.00 8.83 5.41
C LEU A 17 17.54 9.25 5.52
N LYS A 18 16.88 8.86 6.60
CA LYS A 18 15.50 9.28 6.90
C LYS A 18 15.38 10.79 7.05
N GLU A 19 16.26 11.42 7.84
CA GLU A 19 16.26 12.85 8.03
C GLU A 19 16.52 13.63 6.72
N GLU A 20 17.45 13.15 5.88
CA GLU A 20 17.72 13.74 4.58
C GLU A 20 16.53 13.59 3.63
N HIS A 21 15.90 12.42 3.60
CA HIS A 21 14.72 12.15 2.79
C HIS A 21 13.55 13.07 3.17
N LEU A 22 13.27 13.24 4.47
CA LEU A 22 12.21 14.13 4.94
C LEU A 22 12.40 15.59 4.52
N LYS A 23 13.64 16.03 4.26
CA LYS A 23 13.90 17.38 3.73
C LYS A 23 13.34 17.59 2.31
N LEU A 24 13.01 16.53 1.57
CA LEU A 24 12.37 16.65 0.25
C LEU A 24 10.99 17.34 0.34
N SER A 25 10.31 17.21 1.48
CA SER A 25 9.01 17.85 1.73
C SER A 25 9.11 19.32 2.18
N ASP A 26 10.29 19.79 2.50
CA ASP A 26 10.54 21.18 2.91
C ASP A 26 11.13 21.97 1.74
N VAL A 27 10.34 22.86 1.13
CA VAL A 27 10.72 23.63 -0.07
C VAL A 27 12.02 24.43 0.11
N ALA A 28 12.31 24.90 1.32
CA ALA A 28 13.53 25.66 1.58
C ALA A 28 14.77 24.75 1.66
N LYS A 29 14.61 23.57 2.28
CA LYS A 29 15.71 22.62 2.51
C LYS A 29 15.96 21.75 1.29
N SER A 30 14.90 21.36 0.56
CA SER A 30 14.97 20.45 -0.59
C SER A 30 15.91 20.94 -1.70
N ARG A 31 16.06 22.27 -1.85
CA ARG A 31 16.92 22.87 -2.88
C ARG A 31 18.40 22.46 -2.77
N SER A 32 18.87 22.17 -1.56
CA SER A 32 20.25 21.76 -1.30
C SER A 32 20.45 20.23 -1.27
N ILE A 33 19.36 19.46 -1.37
CA ILE A 33 19.44 18.00 -1.29
C ILE A 33 19.86 17.42 -2.64
N VAL A 34 20.90 16.60 -2.59
CA VAL A 34 21.37 15.76 -3.70
C VAL A 34 20.67 14.41 -3.58
N ILE A 35 19.97 14.02 -4.65
CA ILE A 35 19.16 12.78 -4.68
C ILE A 35 19.88 11.61 -5.37
N ASP A 36 21.04 11.85 -5.97
CA ASP A 36 21.71 10.87 -6.82
C ASP A 36 22.07 9.57 -6.09
N ASP A 37 22.48 9.69 -4.83
CA ASP A 37 22.83 8.54 -3.95
C ASP A 37 21.77 8.24 -2.89
N MET A 38 20.62 8.93 -2.92
CA MET A 38 19.55 8.74 -1.94
C MET A 38 18.75 7.47 -2.27
N PRO A 39 18.56 6.53 -1.33
CA PRO A 39 17.68 5.38 -1.56
C PRO A 39 16.22 5.83 -1.68
N VAL A 40 15.47 5.19 -2.57
CA VAL A 40 14.01 5.36 -2.63
C VAL A 40 13.36 4.62 -1.47
N ILE A 41 12.30 5.20 -0.89
CA ILE A 41 11.55 4.56 0.20
C ILE A 41 10.25 3.98 -0.35
N VAL A 42 10.07 2.67 -0.13
CA VAL A 42 8.88 1.92 -0.56
C VAL A 42 8.16 1.37 0.67
N SER A 43 6.88 1.72 0.83
CA SER A 43 6.01 1.17 1.87
C SER A 43 5.13 0.06 1.31
N LEU A 44 5.19 -1.13 1.90
CA LEU A 44 4.36 -2.28 1.58
C LEU A 44 3.38 -2.54 2.72
N ILE A 45 2.10 -2.30 2.50
CA ILE A 45 1.04 -2.46 3.50
C ILE A 45 0.19 -3.68 3.14
N TYR A 46 0.06 -4.61 4.09
CA TYR A 46 -0.70 -5.84 3.90
C TYR A 46 -1.86 -5.94 4.87
N SER A 47 -2.99 -6.42 4.37
CA SER A 47 -4.16 -6.84 5.14
C SER A 47 -4.68 -5.80 6.13
N ILE A 48 -4.91 -4.58 5.65
CA ILE A 48 -5.70 -3.58 6.38
C ILE A 48 -7.15 -4.03 6.53
N HIS A 49 -7.61 -4.93 5.66
CA HIS A 49 -8.82 -5.73 5.87
C HIS A 49 -8.40 -7.14 6.30
N GLY A 50 -8.77 -7.56 7.50
CA GLY A 50 -8.27 -8.80 8.10
C GLY A 50 -8.68 -10.09 7.40
N ASN A 51 -9.81 -10.08 6.67
CA ASN A 51 -10.28 -11.22 5.88
C ASN A 51 -9.70 -11.30 4.45
N GLU A 52 -8.74 -10.47 4.13
CA GLU A 52 -7.99 -10.45 2.88
C GLU A 52 -6.61 -11.08 3.12
N ALA A 53 -6.61 -12.39 3.37
CA ALA A 53 -5.53 -13.08 4.08
C ALA A 53 -4.30 -13.40 3.24
N SER A 54 -4.36 -13.42 1.89
CA SER A 54 -3.20 -13.77 1.07
C SER A 54 -2.08 -12.74 1.22
N GLY A 55 -2.40 -11.48 1.48
CA GLY A 55 -1.44 -10.42 1.73
C GLY A 55 -0.54 -10.70 2.94
N VAL A 56 -1.12 -11.01 4.11
CA VAL A 56 -0.34 -11.36 5.33
C VAL A 56 0.63 -12.51 5.07
N ASN A 57 0.17 -13.54 4.38
CA ASN A 57 1.03 -14.69 4.09
C ASN A 57 2.09 -14.35 3.03
N ALA A 58 1.77 -13.50 2.06
CA ALA A 58 2.73 -13.01 1.08
C ALA A 58 3.82 -12.15 1.73
N SER A 59 3.47 -11.34 2.74
CA SER A 59 4.45 -10.52 3.46
C SER A 59 5.56 -11.36 4.08
N LEU A 60 5.25 -12.55 4.60
CA LEU A 60 6.26 -13.48 5.14
C LEU A 60 7.22 -13.98 4.05
N ALA A 61 6.70 -14.29 2.86
CA ALA A 61 7.53 -14.72 1.74
C ALA A 61 8.43 -13.58 1.22
N VAL A 62 7.88 -12.37 1.11
CA VAL A 62 8.63 -11.17 0.71
C VAL A 62 9.69 -10.82 1.76
N ALA A 63 9.34 -10.84 3.05
CA ALA A 63 10.28 -10.61 4.14
C ALA A 63 11.44 -11.62 4.13
N TYR A 64 11.13 -12.91 3.94
CA TYR A 64 12.15 -13.94 3.82
C TYR A 64 13.05 -13.71 2.61
N HIS A 65 12.47 -13.35 1.46
CA HIS A 65 13.24 -13.03 0.27
C HIS A 65 14.20 -11.85 0.52
N LEU A 66 13.70 -10.73 1.04
CA LEU A 66 14.52 -9.54 1.32
C LEU A 66 15.62 -9.79 2.37
N ALA A 67 15.37 -10.66 3.35
CA ALA A 67 16.31 -10.95 4.43
C ALA A 67 17.34 -12.03 4.09
N ALA A 68 17.02 -12.97 3.19
CA ALA A 68 17.81 -14.19 3.00
C ALA A 68 18.31 -14.43 1.56
N ALA A 69 17.78 -13.73 0.57
CA ALA A 69 18.27 -13.85 -0.79
C ALA A 69 19.70 -13.30 -0.89
N GLN A 70 20.47 -13.87 -1.80
CA GLN A 70 21.89 -13.54 -2.00
C GLN A 70 22.15 -13.27 -3.49
N GLY A 71 23.17 -12.48 -3.74
CA GLY A 71 23.64 -12.16 -5.08
C GLY A 71 23.44 -10.69 -5.46
N PRO A 72 24.05 -10.28 -6.56
CA PRO A 72 24.18 -8.86 -6.90
C PRO A 72 22.84 -8.14 -7.10
N GLU A 73 21.81 -8.85 -7.58
CA GLU A 73 20.51 -8.23 -7.86
C GLU A 73 19.79 -7.76 -6.58
N ILE A 74 19.80 -8.61 -5.54
CA ILE A 74 19.18 -8.25 -4.25
C ILE A 74 20.04 -7.29 -3.44
N GLU A 75 21.36 -7.44 -3.52
CA GLU A 75 22.31 -6.53 -2.87
C GLU A 75 22.16 -5.11 -3.44
N GLU A 76 22.13 -4.96 -4.77
CA GLU A 76 21.88 -3.68 -5.43
C GLU A 76 20.51 -3.10 -5.08
N LEU A 77 19.46 -3.94 -5.03
CA LEU A 77 18.12 -3.50 -4.64
C LEU A 77 18.13 -2.90 -3.22
N LEU A 78 18.70 -3.62 -2.27
CA LEU A 78 18.74 -3.17 -0.88
C LEU A 78 19.65 -1.96 -0.66
N ASP A 79 20.68 -1.76 -1.50
CA ASP A 79 21.49 -0.53 -1.47
C ASP A 79 20.73 0.70 -1.98
N GLN A 80 19.84 0.51 -2.94
CA GLN A 80 19.09 1.60 -3.56
C GLN A 80 17.71 1.83 -2.96
N GLU A 81 17.26 0.95 -2.05
CA GLU A 81 15.93 1.02 -1.43
C GLU A 81 15.95 0.90 0.08
N ILE A 82 15.00 1.59 0.71
CA ILE A 82 14.54 1.33 2.07
C ILE A 82 13.10 0.82 1.95
N VAL A 83 12.89 -0.46 2.25
CA VAL A 83 11.56 -1.09 2.21
C VAL A 83 10.97 -1.09 3.61
N VAL A 84 9.89 -0.35 3.81
CA VAL A 84 9.11 -0.29 5.06
C VAL A 84 7.90 -1.20 4.90
N MET A 85 7.87 -2.29 5.64
CA MET A 85 6.82 -3.30 5.51
C MET A 85 5.92 -3.32 6.74
N THR A 86 4.61 -3.17 6.53
CA THR A 86 3.56 -3.42 7.54
C THR A 86 2.90 -4.76 7.22
N PRO A 87 3.33 -5.88 7.81
CA PRO A 87 2.88 -7.23 7.43
C PRO A 87 1.42 -7.52 7.76
N GLY A 88 0.83 -6.77 8.66
CA GLY A 88 -0.58 -6.90 9.04
C GLY A 88 -1.10 -5.62 9.67
N ALA A 89 -1.70 -4.75 8.86
CA ALA A 89 -2.14 -3.43 9.28
C ALA A 89 -3.38 -3.46 10.21
N ASN A 90 -4.18 -4.54 10.15
CA ASN A 90 -5.35 -4.73 11.01
C ASN A 90 -5.24 -6.04 11.79
N PRO A 91 -4.53 -6.07 12.91
CA PRO A 91 -4.34 -7.29 13.70
C PRO A 91 -5.63 -7.85 14.28
N ASP A 92 -6.61 -7.01 14.60
CA ASP A 92 -7.92 -7.41 15.10
C ASP A 92 -8.69 -8.23 14.07
N GLY A 93 -8.79 -7.72 12.86
CA GLY A 93 -9.46 -8.39 11.76
C GLY A 93 -8.74 -9.67 11.35
N ILE A 94 -7.41 -9.65 11.27
CA ILE A 94 -6.59 -10.82 10.94
C ILE A 94 -6.83 -11.94 11.95
N ASN A 95 -6.79 -11.63 13.25
CA ASN A 95 -6.99 -12.62 14.30
C ASN A 95 -8.42 -13.21 14.27
N ARG A 96 -9.43 -12.37 14.05
CA ARG A 96 -10.82 -12.82 13.90
C ARG A 96 -11.00 -13.74 12.71
N PHE A 97 -10.44 -13.38 11.56
CA PHE A 97 -10.50 -14.21 10.35
C PHE A 97 -9.80 -15.54 10.55
N ALA A 98 -8.57 -15.53 11.05
CA ALA A 98 -7.78 -16.74 11.28
C ALA A 98 -8.49 -17.70 12.25
N SER A 99 -9.07 -17.17 13.33
CA SER A 99 -9.82 -17.96 14.30
C SER A 99 -11.05 -18.60 13.67
N TRP A 100 -11.82 -17.82 12.90
CA TRP A 100 -13.01 -18.33 12.21
C TRP A 100 -12.68 -19.35 11.12
N VAL A 101 -11.77 -19.03 10.20
CA VAL A 101 -11.47 -19.92 9.06
C VAL A 101 -10.86 -21.23 9.53
N ASN A 102 -9.99 -21.22 10.53
CA ASN A 102 -9.38 -22.43 11.07
C ASN A 102 -10.39 -23.34 11.80
N SER A 103 -11.40 -22.75 12.45
CA SER A 103 -12.49 -23.52 13.09
C SER A 103 -13.55 -24.00 12.11
N SER A 104 -13.64 -23.43 10.93
CA SER A 104 -14.69 -23.66 9.95
C SER A 104 -14.23 -24.45 8.72
N ARG A 105 -12.91 -24.57 8.50
CA ARG A 105 -12.37 -25.29 7.35
C ARG A 105 -12.69 -26.78 7.38
N SER A 106 -12.86 -27.36 6.20
CA SER A 106 -12.98 -28.81 6.01
C SER A 106 -11.65 -29.51 6.27
N PHE A 107 -11.71 -30.83 6.55
CA PHE A 107 -10.51 -31.65 6.73
C PHE A 107 -9.68 -31.75 5.42
N THR A 108 -10.37 -31.80 4.30
CA THR A 108 -9.75 -31.73 2.96
C THR A 108 -10.16 -30.43 2.28
N ASN A 109 -9.34 -29.93 1.34
CA ASN A 109 -9.69 -28.75 0.56
C ASN A 109 -10.99 -28.97 -0.22
N VAL A 110 -11.92 -28.04 -0.08
CA VAL A 110 -13.26 -28.09 -0.70
C VAL A 110 -13.48 -26.82 -1.50
N SER A 111 -13.92 -26.96 -2.73
CA SER A 111 -14.29 -25.83 -3.60
C SER A 111 -15.78 -25.51 -3.60
N ASP A 112 -16.61 -26.26 -2.86
CA ASP A 112 -18.05 -26.00 -2.74
C ASP A 112 -18.31 -24.70 -1.99
N ILE A 113 -18.87 -23.72 -2.68
CA ILE A 113 -19.18 -22.39 -2.14
C ILE A 113 -20.19 -22.41 -0.98
N LYS A 114 -20.91 -23.52 -0.76
CA LYS A 114 -21.80 -23.71 0.38
C LYS A 114 -21.07 -24.20 1.63
N SER A 115 -19.79 -24.58 1.51
CA SER A 115 -18.98 -24.91 2.68
C SER A 115 -18.89 -23.73 3.64
N ARG A 116 -18.82 -24.02 4.94
CA ARG A 116 -18.74 -23.01 6.00
C ARG A 116 -17.56 -22.07 5.84
N GLU A 117 -16.45 -22.53 5.29
CA GLU A 117 -15.25 -21.74 5.08
C GLU A 117 -15.39 -20.60 4.04
N PHE A 118 -16.50 -20.55 3.28
CA PHE A 118 -16.80 -19.48 2.33
C PHE A 118 -17.82 -18.45 2.85
N THR A 119 -18.46 -18.73 4.00
CA THR A 119 -19.50 -17.88 4.55
C THR A 119 -19.08 -17.35 5.91
N GLU A 120 -18.32 -16.27 5.87
CA GLU A 120 -17.89 -15.56 7.09
C GLU A 120 -19.09 -14.92 7.78
N PRO A 121 -19.29 -15.19 9.10
CA PRO A 121 -20.41 -14.61 9.84
C PRO A 121 -20.19 -13.12 10.10
N TRP A 122 -21.29 -12.40 10.30
CA TRP A 122 -21.24 -11.05 10.82
C TRP A 122 -20.57 -11.01 12.22
N PRO A 123 -19.75 -9.99 12.54
CA PRO A 123 -19.49 -8.74 11.81
C PRO A 123 -18.43 -8.84 10.71
N SER A 124 -17.99 -10.01 10.34
CA SER A 124 -16.87 -10.29 9.44
C SER A 124 -15.52 -9.75 9.99
N SER A 125 -14.45 -10.01 9.28
CA SER A 125 -13.09 -9.65 9.75
C SER A 125 -12.47 -8.54 8.91
N ARG A 126 -13.28 -7.83 8.13
CA ARG A 126 -12.83 -6.66 7.37
C ARG A 126 -12.34 -5.54 8.29
N THR A 127 -13.10 -5.28 9.36
CA THR A 127 -12.93 -4.16 10.28
C THR A 127 -12.11 -4.52 11.52
N ASN A 128 -11.70 -3.51 12.30
CA ASN A 128 -11.17 -3.71 13.66
C ASN A 128 -12.24 -4.21 14.65
N HIS A 129 -11.93 -4.30 15.94
CA HIS A 129 -12.89 -4.73 16.98
C HIS A 129 -14.02 -3.73 17.23
N TYR A 130 -13.89 -2.49 16.79
CA TYR A 130 -14.89 -1.43 16.88
C TYR A 130 -15.75 -1.32 15.62
N TRP A 131 -15.60 -2.25 14.67
CA TRP A 131 -16.32 -2.30 13.39
C TRP A 131 -16.03 -1.10 12.47
N ILE A 132 -14.85 -0.54 12.62
CA ILE A 132 -14.38 0.54 11.75
C ILE A 132 -13.53 -0.05 10.63
N ASP A 133 -13.81 0.41 9.42
CA ASP A 133 -12.96 0.12 8.26
C ASP A 133 -11.69 0.97 8.34
N CYS A 134 -10.58 0.34 8.74
CA CYS A 134 -9.28 1.02 8.91
C CYS A 134 -8.79 1.65 7.61
N ASN A 135 -9.24 1.14 6.44
CA ASN A 135 -8.92 1.72 5.13
C ASN A 135 -9.92 2.81 4.68
N ARG A 136 -10.61 3.44 5.61
CA ARG A 136 -11.41 4.65 5.41
C ARG A 136 -11.10 5.71 6.46
N ASP A 137 -10.21 5.41 7.41
CA ASP A 137 -9.93 6.24 8.59
C ASP A 137 -8.70 7.14 8.44
N LEU A 138 -7.86 6.98 7.41
CA LEU A 138 -6.61 7.74 7.29
C LEU A 138 -6.82 9.25 7.24
N LEU A 139 -7.87 9.74 6.58
CA LEU A 139 -8.18 11.18 6.56
C LEU A 139 -8.73 11.68 7.91
N MET A 140 -9.51 10.87 8.60
CA MET A 140 -10.15 11.23 9.86
C MET A 140 -9.28 10.91 11.08
N ALA A 141 -8.43 9.88 10.98
CA ALA A 141 -7.48 9.43 12.00
C ALA A 141 -8.10 9.29 13.40
N GLN A 142 -9.25 8.59 13.49
CA GLN A 142 -9.99 8.45 14.75
C GLN A 142 -9.61 7.19 15.52
N HIS A 143 -9.02 6.21 14.85
CA HIS A 143 -8.69 4.91 15.43
C HIS A 143 -7.18 4.68 15.53
N PRO A 144 -6.72 3.88 16.51
CA PRO A 144 -5.30 3.60 16.71
C PRO A 144 -4.59 3.09 15.46
N GLU A 145 -5.26 2.25 14.65
CA GLU A 145 -4.69 1.72 13.40
C GLU A 145 -4.44 2.85 12.39
N GLY A 146 -5.40 3.76 12.21
CA GLY A 146 -5.27 4.92 11.34
C GLY A 146 -4.17 5.87 11.83
N ILE A 147 -4.20 6.23 13.13
CA ILE A 147 -3.20 7.11 13.76
C ILE A 147 -1.79 6.53 13.63
N ASN A 148 -1.61 5.24 13.95
CA ASN A 148 -0.30 4.59 13.88
C ASN A 148 0.18 4.46 12.43
N GLY A 149 -0.73 4.17 11.49
CA GLY A 149 -0.41 4.14 10.07
C GLY A 149 0.08 5.49 9.55
N LEU A 150 -0.56 6.59 9.98
CA LEU A 150 -0.12 7.95 9.65
C LEU A 150 1.20 8.32 10.31
N ASN A 151 1.41 7.95 11.57
CA ASN A 151 2.69 8.18 12.25
C ASN A 151 3.84 7.50 11.48
N GLY A 152 3.68 6.23 11.11
CA GLY A 152 4.67 5.52 10.29
C GLY A 152 4.83 6.15 8.90
N TYR A 153 3.72 6.53 8.25
CA TYR A 153 3.78 7.21 6.97
C TYR A 153 4.61 8.51 7.03
N PHE A 154 4.36 9.39 7.99
CA PHE A 154 5.09 10.65 8.13
C PHE A 154 6.50 10.49 8.72
N GLU A 155 6.76 9.40 9.43
CA GLU A 155 8.11 9.06 9.85
C GLU A 155 9.03 8.75 8.67
N TRP A 156 8.51 8.09 7.63
CA TRP A 156 9.27 7.66 6.46
C TRP A 156 9.01 8.50 5.20
N LEU A 157 7.82 9.05 5.05
CA LEU A 157 7.33 9.77 3.87
C LEU A 157 7.68 9.04 2.55
N PRO A 158 7.19 7.81 2.34
CA PRO A 158 7.64 6.94 1.27
C PRO A 158 7.35 7.52 -0.12
N ASN A 159 8.22 7.21 -1.09
CA ASN A 159 8.02 7.61 -2.48
C ASN A 159 6.94 6.76 -3.16
N VAL A 160 6.86 5.48 -2.76
CA VAL A 160 5.88 4.51 -3.26
C VAL A 160 5.16 3.87 -2.09
N VAL A 161 3.84 3.79 -2.17
CA VAL A 161 2.99 3.09 -1.18
C VAL A 161 2.18 2.02 -1.90
N VAL A 162 2.22 0.80 -1.41
CA VAL A 162 1.42 -0.32 -1.94
C VAL A 162 0.43 -0.77 -0.88
N ASP A 163 -0.85 -0.67 -1.20
CA ASP A 163 -1.97 -1.12 -0.38
C ASP A 163 -2.52 -2.42 -0.98
N GLN A 164 -2.25 -3.55 -0.30
CA GLN A 164 -2.53 -4.88 -0.84
C GLN A 164 -3.79 -5.48 -0.27
N HIS A 165 -4.72 -5.83 -1.17
CA HIS A 165 -6.07 -6.28 -0.89
C HIS A 165 -6.46 -7.57 -1.60
N GLU A 166 -7.64 -8.06 -1.24
CA GLU A 166 -8.38 -9.07 -1.98
C GLU A 166 -9.78 -8.58 -2.37
N GLN A 167 -10.16 -8.89 -3.59
CA GLN A 167 -11.49 -8.68 -4.15
C GLN A 167 -12.28 -9.98 -4.30
N GLY A 168 -13.48 -9.90 -4.87
CA GLY A 168 -14.32 -11.07 -5.11
C GLY A 168 -13.61 -12.17 -5.91
N ALA A 169 -13.84 -13.43 -5.53
CA ALA A 169 -13.14 -14.61 -6.01
C ALA A 169 -13.21 -14.90 -7.52
N LEU A 170 -14.13 -14.28 -8.25
CA LEU A 170 -14.29 -14.49 -9.69
C LEU A 170 -13.59 -13.45 -10.54
N ARG A 171 -12.82 -12.54 -9.92
CA ARG A 171 -12.14 -11.46 -10.63
C ARG A 171 -10.66 -11.75 -10.83
N PRO A 172 -10.10 -11.41 -12.00
CA PRO A 172 -8.67 -11.42 -12.22
C PRO A 172 -7.94 -10.49 -11.25
N TYR A 173 -6.62 -10.58 -11.19
CA TYR A 173 -5.80 -9.67 -10.39
C TYR A 173 -6.00 -8.22 -10.86
N TYR A 174 -6.15 -7.28 -9.93
CA TYR A 174 -6.22 -5.86 -10.25
C TYR A 174 -5.00 -5.12 -9.71
N PHE A 175 -4.52 -4.14 -10.47
CA PHE A 175 -3.54 -3.15 -10.02
C PHE A 175 -3.82 -1.77 -10.61
N SER A 176 -3.42 -0.72 -9.86
CA SER A 176 -3.51 0.67 -10.29
C SER A 176 -2.82 0.91 -11.64
N PRO A 177 -3.15 1.99 -12.38
CA PRO A 177 -4.04 3.07 -11.98
C PRO A 177 -5.51 2.68 -12.03
N GLY A 178 -6.33 3.42 -11.26
CA GLY A 178 -7.78 3.30 -11.25
C GLY A 178 -8.45 3.82 -12.53
N HIS A 179 -9.78 3.85 -12.51
CA HIS A 179 -10.55 4.37 -13.62
C HIS A 179 -10.24 5.85 -13.88
N PRO A 180 -9.82 6.29 -15.08
CA PRO A 180 -9.30 7.64 -15.33
C PRO A 180 -10.28 8.80 -14.99
N LYS A 181 -11.60 8.54 -15.03
CA LYS A 181 -12.62 9.54 -14.65
C LYS A 181 -12.90 9.57 -13.14
N ARG A 182 -12.21 8.77 -12.36
CA ARG A 182 -12.39 8.63 -10.91
C ARG A 182 -11.09 8.87 -10.14
N THR A 183 -10.18 9.64 -10.73
CA THR A 183 -8.98 10.15 -10.08
C THR A 183 -9.31 11.47 -9.39
N HIS A 184 -8.76 11.73 -8.22
CA HIS A 184 -8.96 12.98 -7.50
C HIS A 184 -8.36 14.15 -8.30
N PRO A 185 -9.07 15.29 -8.45
CA PRO A 185 -8.64 16.39 -9.31
C PRO A 185 -7.31 17.05 -8.86
N PHE A 186 -6.91 16.88 -7.61
CA PHE A 186 -5.62 17.36 -7.09
C PHE A 186 -4.48 16.36 -7.27
N THR A 187 -4.76 15.11 -7.64
CA THR A 187 -3.71 14.15 -8.00
C THR A 187 -3.12 14.53 -9.36
N PRO A 188 -1.81 14.83 -9.44
CA PRO A 188 -1.21 15.25 -10.70
C PRO A 188 -1.22 14.14 -11.75
N GLN A 189 -1.31 14.53 -13.04
CA GLN A 189 -1.21 13.55 -14.13
C GLN A 189 0.11 12.76 -14.09
N LEU A 190 1.22 13.40 -13.72
CA LEU A 190 2.52 12.73 -13.59
C LEU A 190 2.48 11.60 -12.52
N ASN A 191 1.69 11.74 -11.45
CA ASN A 191 1.47 10.66 -10.48
C ASN A 191 0.85 9.44 -11.17
N GLN A 192 -0.19 9.64 -11.96
CA GLN A 192 -0.87 8.56 -12.68
C GLN A 192 0.03 7.91 -13.75
N ASP A 193 0.90 8.70 -14.39
CA ASP A 193 1.88 8.20 -15.36
C ASP A 193 2.95 7.32 -14.68
N LEU A 194 3.46 7.76 -13.51
CA LEU A 194 4.39 6.98 -12.69
C LEU A 194 3.73 5.70 -12.16
N THR A 195 2.48 5.80 -11.70
CA THR A 195 1.67 4.63 -11.28
C THR A 195 1.55 3.61 -12.41
N ALA A 196 1.24 4.06 -13.63
CA ALA A 196 1.13 3.17 -14.79
C ALA A 196 2.47 2.52 -15.16
N GLU A 197 3.57 3.25 -15.03
CA GLU A 197 4.90 2.71 -15.31
C GLU A 197 5.33 1.66 -14.27
N ILE A 198 5.18 1.91 -12.97
CA ILE A 198 5.40 0.91 -11.92
C ILE A 198 4.55 -0.34 -12.19
N SER A 199 3.27 -0.15 -12.49
CA SER A 199 2.33 -1.23 -12.77
C SER A 199 2.70 -2.07 -14.00
N SER A 200 3.47 -1.51 -14.94
CA SER A 200 3.99 -2.28 -16.09
C SER A 200 4.95 -3.40 -15.68
N TYR A 201 5.66 -3.24 -14.56
CA TYR A 201 6.51 -4.30 -13.99
C TYR A 201 5.67 -5.41 -13.39
N THR A 202 4.61 -5.04 -12.66
CA THR A 202 3.63 -6.00 -12.12
C THR A 202 2.95 -6.78 -13.25
N ALA A 203 2.52 -6.11 -14.32
CA ALA A 203 1.96 -6.77 -15.50
C ALA A 203 2.93 -7.82 -16.09
N LYS A 204 4.19 -7.45 -16.32
CA LYS A 204 5.21 -8.37 -16.83
C LYS A 204 5.46 -9.56 -15.90
N ALA A 205 5.43 -9.35 -14.58
CA ALA A 205 5.61 -10.43 -13.62
C ALA A 205 4.43 -11.41 -13.65
N LEU A 206 3.20 -10.91 -13.72
CA LEU A 206 1.99 -11.73 -13.82
C LEU A 206 1.89 -12.48 -15.17
N ASP A 207 2.30 -11.83 -16.27
CA ASP A 207 2.38 -12.47 -17.61
C ASP A 207 3.30 -13.70 -17.60
N ARG A 208 4.46 -13.62 -16.93
CA ARG A 208 5.41 -14.75 -16.84
C ARG A 208 4.81 -15.99 -16.19
N ILE A 209 3.82 -15.83 -15.32
CA ILE A 209 3.17 -16.93 -14.60
C ILE A 209 1.76 -17.24 -15.10
N GLY A 210 1.31 -16.56 -16.16
CA GLY A 210 0.01 -16.76 -16.79
C GLY A 210 -1.19 -16.32 -15.93
N THR A 211 -0.99 -15.38 -15.01
CA THR A 211 -2.07 -14.81 -14.19
C THR A 211 -2.77 -13.70 -14.96
N THR A 212 -4.09 -13.83 -15.12
CA THR A 212 -4.91 -12.77 -15.73
C THR A 212 -5.08 -11.58 -14.80
N TYR A 213 -5.09 -10.38 -15.37
CA TYR A 213 -5.21 -9.13 -14.63
C TYR A 213 -5.98 -8.06 -15.41
N TYR A 214 -6.32 -6.97 -14.73
CA TYR A 214 -6.89 -5.75 -15.33
C TYR A 214 -6.46 -4.51 -14.56
N SER A 215 -6.56 -3.36 -15.21
CA SER A 215 -6.33 -2.04 -14.60
C SER A 215 -7.15 -0.98 -15.32
N LYS A 216 -7.13 0.26 -14.87
CA LYS A 216 -7.82 1.43 -15.46
C LYS A 216 -9.34 1.31 -15.48
N GLU A 217 -9.91 0.41 -14.72
CA GLU A 217 -11.36 0.21 -14.57
C GLU A 217 -11.71 -0.29 -13.17
N GLY A 218 -12.99 -0.18 -12.80
CA GLY A 218 -13.52 -0.71 -11.54
C GLY A 218 -13.24 0.15 -10.32
N TYR A 219 -12.00 0.33 -9.98
CA TYR A 219 -11.56 1.06 -8.79
C TYR A 219 -11.34 2.55 -9.07
N ASP A 220 -11.44 3.35 -8.01
CA ASP A 220 -11.14 4.77 -8.02
C ASP A 220 -9.79 5.07 -7.37
N ASP A 221 -9.26 6.23 -7.71
CA ASP A 221 -8.13 6.86 -7.07
C ASP A 221 -8.54 8.27 -6.62
N PHE A 222 -9.55 8.32 -5.73
CA PHE A 222 -10.25 9.56 -5.40
C PHE A 222 -10.24 9.90 -3.91
N TYR A 223 -10.61 8.95 -3.03
CA TYR A 223 -10.79 9.23 -1.62
C TYR A 223 -9.47 9.11 -0.85
N TYR A 224 -8.93 10.22 -0.39
CA TYR A 224 -7.68 10.29 0.37
C TYR A 224 -7.74 9.67 1.79
N GLY A 225 -8.85 9.14 2.23
CA GLY A 225 -8.95 8.41 3.49
C GLY A 225 -8.57 6.94 3.42
N LYS A 226 -8.01 6.46 2.29
CA LYS A 226 -7.57 5.06 2.09
C LYS A 226 -6.10 5.00 1.69
N GLY A 227 -5.42 3.88 2.00
CA GLY A 227 -3.99 3.67 1.78
C GLY A 227 -3.55 3.87 0.34
N ALA A 228 -4.36 3.42 -0.61
CA ALA A 228 -4.07 3.54 -2.04
C ALA A 228 -4.19 4.96 -2.62
N ALA A 229 -4.52 5.99 -1.84
CA ALA A 229 -4.67 7.35 -2.33
C ALA A 229 -4.16 8.43 -1.34
N TYR A 230 -4.02 8.11 -0.05
CA TYR A 230 -3.60 9.10 0.95
C TYR A 230 -2.26 9.75 0.61
N GLY A 231 -1.28 8.94 0.25
CA GLY A 231 0.07 9.41 -0.07
C GLY A 231 0.14 10.26 -1.35
N ASP A 232 -0.81 10.14 -2.28
CA ASP A 232 -0.85 10.97 -3.49
C ASP A 232 -1.05 12.46 -3.16
N ALA A 233 -1.71 12.75 -2.03
CA ALA A 233 -1.86 14.10 -1.50
C ALA A 233 -0.59 14.61 -0.78
N HIS A 234 0.44 13.77 -0.67
CA HIS A 234 1.71 14.05 0.00
C HIS A 234 2.94 13.73 -0.85
N GLY A 235 2.78 13.65 -2.17
CA GLY A 235 3.88 13.45 -3.10
C GLY A 235 4.40 12.01 -3.21
N SER A 236 3.70 11.04 -2.65
CA SER A 236 3.94 9.61 -2.92
C SER A 236 3.26 9.18 -4.22
N VAL A 237 3.61 8.01 -4.72
CA VAL A 237 2.88 7.26 -5.76
C VAL A 237 2.22 6.07 -5.08
N CYS A 238 0.89 6.11 -4.95
CA CYS A 238 0.13 5.08 -4.29
C CYS A 238 -0.45 4.05 -5.27
N LEU A 239 -0.36 2.77 -4.91
CA LEU A 239 -0.87 1.67 -5.71
C LEU A 239 -1.87 0.84 -4.91
N LEU A 240 -2.99 0.50 -5.54
CA LEU A 240 -3.93 -0.50 -5.08
C LEU A 240 -3.69 -1.81 -5.81
N TYR A 241 -3.51 -2.89 -5.06
CA TYR A 241 -3.49 -4.26 -5.58
C TYR A 241 -4.64 -5.06 -5.00
N GLU A 242 -5.36 -5.80 -5.87
CA GLU A 242 -6.54 -6.57 -5.50
C GLU A 242 -6.46 -7.98 -6.09
N GLN A 243 -6.10 -8.93 -5.26
CA GLN A 243 -6.12 -10.35 -5.64
C GLN A 243 -7.52 -10.91 -5.55
N GLY A 244 -7.98 -11.65 -6.56
CA GLY A 244 -9.22 -12.43 -6.44
C GLY A 244 -9.13 -13.46 -5.29
N SER A 245 -9.99 -13.31 -4.28
CA SER A 245 -9.92 -14.10 -3.04
C SER A 245 -10.29 -15.54 -3.26
N THR A 246 -9.51 -16.45 -2.72
CA THR A 246 -9.93 -17.87 -2.60
C THR A 246 -10.84 -18.08 -1.40
N ARG A 247 -10.84 -17.20 -0.45
CA ARG A 247 -11.53 -17.26 0.85
C ARG A 247 -11.81 -18.71 1.27
N GLY A 248 -10.89 -19.30 2.03
CA GLY A 248 -10.74 -20.73 2.17
C GLY A 248 -9.50 -21.19 1.40
N HIS A 249 -9.36 -22.49 1.15
CA HIS A 249 -8.12 -23.06 0.62
C HIS A 249 -8.15 -23.34 -0.89
N LEU A 250 -9.36 -23.45 -1.46
CA LEU A 250 -9.57 -23.85 -2.84
C LEU A 250 -10.81 -23.17 -3.43
N ARG A 251 -10.70 -22.64 -4.64
CA ARG A 251 -11.80 -21.99 -5.34
C ARG A 251 -11.85 -22.38 -6.80
N ASN A 252 -12.99 -22.85 -7.28
CA ASN A 252 -13.23 -22.98 -8.70
C ASN A 252 -13.60 -21.61 -9.29
N THR A 253 -12.89 -21.19 -10.31
CA THR A 253 -13.10 -19.93 -11.01
C THR A 253 -13.24 -20.16 -12.50
N PRO A 254 -13.74 -19.18 -13.28
CA PRO A 254 -13.75 -19.28 -14.75
C PRO A 254 -12.36 -19.48 -15.36
N SER A 255 -11.30 -19.05 -14.66
CA SER A 255 -9.90 -19.20 -15.07
C SER A 255 -9.24 -20.47 -14.54
N GLY A 256 -10.00 -21.41 -13.99
CA GLY A 256 -9.52 -22.65 -13.41
C GLY A 256 -9.58 -22.68 -11.89
N GLU A 257 -8.94 -23.67 -11.31
CA GLU A 257 -8.88 -23.87 -9.87
C GLU A 257 -7.79 -23.00 -9.25
N TRP A 258 -8.16 -22.17 -8.26
CA TRP A 258 -7.24 -21.36 -7.49
C TRP A 258 -7.08 -21.87 -6.08
N THR A 259 -5.83 -22.05 -5.68
CA THR A 259 -5.48 -22.38 -4.29
C THR A 259 -5.07 -21.12 -3.52
N PHE A 260 -5.13 -21.17 -2.19
CA PHE A 260 -4.62 -20.08 -1.35
C PHE A 260 -3.12 -19.81 -1.59
N GLY A 261 -2.33 -20.87 -1.82
CA GLY A 261 -0.92 -20.73 -2.20
C GLY A 261 -0.71 -19.97 -3.52
N TRP A 262 -1.63 -20.14 -4.48
CA TRP A 262 -1.60 -19.41 -5.75
C TRP A 262 -1.84 -17.89 -5.54
N THR A 263 -2.79 -17.51 -4.68
CA THR A 263 -3.05 -16.09 -4.36
C THR A 263 -1.89 -15.46 -3.60
N ILE A 264 -1.28 -16.18 -2.65
CA ILE A 264 -0.06 -15.75 -1.94
C ILE A 264 1.08 -15.47 -2.93
N ARG A 265 1.31 -16.38 -3.88
CA ARG A 265 2.35 -16.22 -4.92
C ARG A 265 2.14 -14.94 -5.72
N ASN A 266 0.92 -14.66 -6.15
CA ASN A 266 0.63 -13.47 -6.95
C ASN A 266 0.91 -12.18 -6.17
N GLN A 267 0.49 -12.10 -4.91
CA GLN A 267 0.75 -10.96 -4.03
C GLN A 267 2.26 -10.75 -3.80
N ALA A 268 2.99 -11.83 -3.53
CA ALA A 268 4.44 -11.76 -3.35
C ALA A 268 5.17 -11.29 -4.61
N LEU A 269 4.78 -11.82 -5.79
CA LEU A 269 5.35 -11.42 -7.06
C LEU A 269 5.06 -9.95 -7.40
N ALA A 270 3.83 -9.48 -7.12
CA ALA A 270 3.48 -8.08 -7.34
C ALA A 270 4.30 -7.15 -6.43
N SER A 271 4.55 -7.54 -5.18
CA SER A 271 5.44 -6.80 -4.28
C SER A 271 6.87 -6.72 -4.82
N CYS A 272 7.47 -7.86 -5.20
CA CYS A 272 8.82 -7.88 -5.76
C CYS A 272 8.93 -7.06 -7.05
N ALA A 273 7.93 -7.15 -7.94
CA ALA A 273 7.90 -6.37 -9.17
C ALA A 273 7.82 -4.86 -8.91
N THR A 274 7.12 -4.45 -7.84
CA THR A 274 7.08 -3.04 -7.42
C THR A 274 8.45 -2.56 -6.93
N LEU A 275 9.17 -3.38 -6.17
CA LEU A 275 10.53 -3.05 -5.72
C LEU A 275 11.48 -2.93 -6.93
N GLU A 276 11.44 -3.88 -7.88
CA GLU A 276 12.20 -3.77 -9.13
C GLU A 276 11.90 -2.46 -9.88
N ALA A 277 10.63 -2.06 -9.95
CA ALA A 277 10.21 -0.81 -10.58
C ALA A 277 10.74 0.41 -9.81
N ALA A 278 10.61 0.41 -8.49
CA ALA A 278 11.04 1.52 -7.64
C ALA A 278 12.56 1.73 -7.75
N LYS A 279 13.35 0.65 -7.75
CA LYS A 279 14.78 0.69 -8.03
C LYS A 279 15.08 1.32 -9.40
N ALA A 280 14.44 0.83 -10.44
CA ALA A 280 14.67 1.32 -11.81
C ALA A 280 14.23 2.78 -12.01
N MET A 281 13.24 3.25 -11.26
CA MET A 281 12.67 4.59 -11.33
C MET A 281 13.14 5.51 -10.18
N ARG A 282 14.10 5.09 -9.37
CA ARG A 282 14.53 5.73 -8.12
C ARG A 282 14.67 7.25 -8.22
N THR A 283 15.52 7.72 -9.11
CA THR A 283 15.77 9.16 -9.29
C THR A 283 14.51 9.92 -9.69
N ARG A 284 13.67 9.33 -10.55
CA ARG A 284 12.41 9.96 -10.98
C ARG A 284 11.39 10.05 -9.85
N LEU A 285 11.29 9.04 -9.01
CA LEU A 285 10.38 9.01 -7.85
C LEU A 285 10.80 10.04 -6.80
N LEU A 286 12.10 10.12 -6.50
CA LEU A 286 12.66 11.14 -5.60
C LEU A 286 12.46 12.55 -6.14
N THR A 287 12.72 12.76 -7.44
CA THR A 287 12.49 14.04 -8.11
C THR A 287 11.02 14.44 -8.07
N TYR A 288 10.13 13.49 -8.39
CA TYR A 288 8.68 13.71 -8.35
C TYR A 288 8.23 14.22 -6.97
N GLN A 289 8.65 13.55 -5.89
CA GLN A 289 8.27 13.94 -4.53
C GLN A 289 8.79 15.34 -4.17
N LYS A 290 10.04 15.63 -4.46
CA LYS A 290 10.63 16.97 -4.27
C LYS A 290 9.85 18.05 -5.03
N GLU A 291 9.62 17.85 -6.32
CA GLU A 291 8.92 18.80 -7.18
C GLU A 291 7.44 18.95 -6.82
N TYR A 292 6.83 17.89 -6.27
CA TYR A 292 5.45 17.93 -5.79
C TYR A 292 5.28 19.04 -4.73
N TYR A 293 6.13 19.08 -3.73
CA TYR A 293 6.06 20.10 -2.67
C TYR A 293 6.37 21.50 -3.17
N GLU A 294 7.37 21.66 -4.04
CA GLU A 294 7.73 22.94 -4.66
C GLU A 294 6.57 23.50 -5.49
N ARG A 295 5.94 22.67 -6.31
CA ARG A 295 4.78 23.03 -7.13
C ARG A 295 3.59 23.37 -6.25
N THR A 296 3.23 22.52 -5.30
CA THR A 296 2.06 22.72 -4.42
C THR A 296 2.19 24.03 -3.64
N ALA A 297 3.37 24.34 -3.10
CA ALA A 297 3.62 25.61 -2.42
C ALA A 297 3.47 26.81 -3.38
N SER A 298 3.95 26.69 -4.61
CA SER A 298 3.81 27.76 -5.61
C SER A 298 2.36 27.95 -6.07
N GLU A 299 1.61 26.88 -6.22
CA GLU A 299 0.19 26.91 -6.60
C GLU A 299 -0.66 27.50 -5.48
N ALA A 300 -0.43 27.08 -4.24
CA ALA A 300 -1.15 27.60 -3.07
C ALA A 300 -1.04 29.12 -2.92
N GLN A 301 0.12 29.72 -3.25
CA GLN A 301 0.29 31.16 -3.21
C GLN A 301 -0.58 31.93 -4.22
N LYS A 302 -1.08 31.25 -5.27
CA LYS A 302 -1.91 31.84 -6.33
C LYS A 302 -3.40 31.62 -6.12
N GLU A 303 -3.75 30.76 -5.15
CA GLU A 303 -5.16 30.45 -4.86
C GLU A 303 -5.89 31.64 -4.29
N ALA A 304 -7.16 31.79 -4.66
CA ALA A 304 -8.01 32.87 -4.15
C ALA A 304 -8.34 32.70 -2.66
N VAL A 305 -8.39 31.44 -2.18
CA VAL A 305 -8.62 31.11 -0.77
C VAL A 305 -7.28 30.84 -0.10
N GLN A 306 -6.87 31.75 0.76
CA GLN A 306 -5.57 31.68 1.47
C GLN A 306 -5.67 31.09 2.87
N GLY A 307 -6.86 30.84 3.37
CA GLY A 307 -7.09 30.24 4.67
C GLY A 307 -8.56 30.01 4.99
N TYR A 308 -8.79 29.19 5.97
CA TYR A 308 -10.12 28.89 6.51
C TYR A 308 -10.19 29.33 7.96
N VAL A 309 -11.28 29.95 8.35
CA VAL A 309 -11.56 30.36 9.73
C VAL A 309 -12.77 29.60 10.22
N PHE A 310 -12.65 28.95 11.35
CA PHE A 310 -13.76 28.23 11.98
C PHE A 310 -13.86 28.56 13.47
N ASP A 311 -15.04 28.30 14.04
CA ASP A 311 -15.40 28.61 15.40
C ASP A 311 -15.54 27.32 16.22
N THR A 312 -15.00 27.32 17.42
CA THR A 312 -15.03 26.16 18.34
C THR A 312 -16.26 26.15 19.26
N ARG A 313 -17.17 27.13 19.19
CA ARG A 313 -18.34 27.28 20.10
C ARG A 313 -19.31 26.09 20.00
N GLY A 314 -19.44 25.46 18.84
CA GLY A 314 -20.33 24.31 18.64
C GLY A 314 -19.82 23.02 19.24
N SER A 315 -18.52 22.74 19.15
CA SER A 315 -17.89 21.55 19.70
C SER A 315 -16.39 21.72 19.88
N LYS A 316 -15.97 21.96 21.10
CA LYS A 316 -14.54 22.10 21.42
C LYS A 316 -13.75 20.82 21.18
N SER A 317 -14.37 19.65 21.45
CA SER A 317 -13.74 18.35 21.25
C SER A 317 -13.45 18.09 19.77
N VAL A 318 -14.41 18.34 18.89
CA VAL A 318 -14.22 18.18 17.44
C VAL A 318 -13.13 19.12 16.92
N ALA A 319 -13.15 20.39 17.37
CA ALA A 319 -12.14 21.36 16.96
C ALA A 319 -10.71 20.96 17.43
N PHE A 320 -10.59 20.40 18.64
CA PHE A 320 -9.32 19.89 19.15
C PHE A 320 -8.76 18.73 18.32
N HIS A 321 -9.61 17.82 17.88
CA HIS A 321 -9.17 16.69 17.05
C HIS A 321 -8.97 17.07 15.58
N PHE A 322 -9.52 18.19 15.14
CA PHE A 322 -9.34 18.70 13.78
C PHE A 322 -8.02 19.46 13.60
N LEU A 323 -7.50 20.09 14.65
CA LEU A 323 -6.24 20.87 14.66
C LEU A 323 -5.03 19.99 14.94
#